data_5c3af4c9c4700d30417fd364121e38d7
#
_entry.id   5c3af4c9c4700d30417fd364121e38d7
#
_cell.length_a   1.000
_cell.length_b   1.000
_cell.length_c   1.000
_cell.angle_alpha   90.00
_cell.angle_beta   90.00
_cell.angle_gamma   90.00
#
_symmetry.space_group_name_H-M   'P 1'
#
loop_
_entity.id
_entity.type
_entity.pdbx_description
1 polymer ?
#
loop_
_entity_poly.entity_id
_entity_poly.type
_entity_poly.pdbx_seq_one_letter_code
_entity_poly.pdbx_strand_id
1 'polypeptide(L)'
;MATRGAELLHAGARFGSRPGLLSRLLAPGFRRLVDRIDTGLALGQINALLPDGSRIVLGGRAPGYSGEIHLKDWRGLLRLATGGSAGWYQAWEAGEWTSPDPVPLFALFAVNGATLGEIGRAKGPWRWGARLFHWLNRNTKAQAERNIHAHYDLGNDFYRAWLDPTMSYSSAYALDDGDLHAGQQRKWQRLAERLGNPTSLLEIGCGWGALSGHFAERGTQVTAISLSDEQLAWAGSHHPGVEFRKQDYRDTSGQYDAVVSVEMVEALGREYWPDFMDCLSRNLKPGGRAAIQYIAMREDLFDSYARNADFIQAYVFPGGMLIRASEFRHLAEARGLSWQEQEDFGFDYAETLRLWREQFDAATREGRLPAGFDERFCRLWRYYLQYCEGGFRGGGITVSQVTLVKGG
;
A
#
# COMPACT_ATOMS: atom_id res chain seq x y z
N MET A 1 1.36 21.09 -21.51
CA MET A 1 2.32 20.37 -20.64
C MET A 1 1.68 19.05 -20.25
N ALA A 2 2.39 17.94 -20.30
CA ALA A 2 1.86 16.66 -19.80
C ALA A 2 1.70 16.78 -18.28
N THR A 3 0.58 16.31 -17.74
CA THR A 3 0.32 16.30 -16.30
C THR A 3 1.28 15.35 -15.62
N ARG A 4 1.99 15.78 -14.57
CA ARG A 4 2.81 14.88 -13.75
C ARG A 4 1.91 13.78 -13.18
N GLY A 5 2.42 12.56 -13.13
CA GLY A 5 1.62 11.40 -12.71
C GLY A 5 0.57 10.94 -13.74
N ALA A 6 0.60 11.44 -14.98
CA ALA A 6 -0.31 11.01 -16.05
C ALA A 6 -0.26 9.50 -16.30
N GLU A 7 0.89 8.88 -16.10
CA GLU A 7 1.05 7.43 -16.24
C GLU A 7 0.19 6.66 -15.23
N LEU A 8 0.11 7.14 -13.99
CA LEU A 8 -0.75 6.56 -12.97
C LEU A 8 -2.23 6.66 -13.35
N LEU A 9 -2.65 7.81 -13.91
CA LEU A 9 -4.02 8.02 -14.38
C LEU A 9 -4.41 7.11 -15.55
N HIS A 10 -3.46 6.75 -16.40
CA HIS A 10 -3.70 5.93 -17.58
C HIS A 10 -3.52 4.43 -17.34
N ALA A 11 -2.74 4.04 -16.32
CA ALA A 11 -2.44 2.64 -16.03
C ALA A 11 -3.71 1.78 -15.87
N GLY A 12 -4.72 2.29 -15.17
CA GLY A 12 -5.97 1.58 -14.93
C GLY A 12 -7.00 1.67 -16.07
N ALA A 13 -6.83 2.53 -17.07
CA ALA A 13 -7.76 2.64 -18.20
C ALA A 13 -7.91 1.31 -18.98
N ARG A 14 -6.91 0.45 -18.93
CA ARG A 14 -6.89 -0.90 -19.52
C ARG A 14 -7.84 -1.88 -18.84
N PHE A 15 -8.23 -1.61 -17.59
CA PHE A 15 -9.17 -2.42 -16.81
C PHE A 15 -10.61 -1.92 -16.92
N GLY A 16 -10.84 -0.79 -17.63
CA GLY A 16 -12.14 -0.16 -17.78
C GLY A 16 -13.05 -0.92 -18.74
N SER A 17 -14.16 -1.42 -18.24
CA SER A 17 -15.29 -1.72 -19.11
C SER A 17 -15.98 -0.41 -19.52
N ARG A 18 -16.28 -0.21 -20.81
CA ARG A 18 -17.16 0.87 -21.27
C ARG A 18 -18.60 0.35 -21.18
N PRO A 19 -19.39 0.69 -20.14
CA PRO A 19 -20.78 0.25 -20.06
C PRO A 19 -21.57 1.03 -21.11
N GLY A 20 -22.16 0.28 -22.07
CA GLY A 20 -23.08 0.85 -23.06
C GLY A 20 -24.53 0.96 -22.55
N LEU A 21 -25.46 1.22 -23.45
CA LEU A 21 -26.93 1.30 -23.21
C LEU A 21 -27.54 0.07 -22.48
N LEU A 22 -26.86 -1.08 -22.50
CA LEU A 22 -27.20 -2.32 -21.79
C LEU A 22 -27.34 -2.17 -20.26
N SER A 23 -26.74 -1.13 -19.63
CA SER A 23 -26.83 -0.94 -18.18
C SER A 23 -28.25 -0.69 -17.67
N ARG A 24 -29.11 -0.06 -18.48
CA ARG A 24 -30.52 0.18 -18.11
C ARG A 24 -31.39 -1.08 -18.19
N LEU A 25 -31.06 -2.02 -19.06
CA LEU A 25 -31.74 -3.31 -19.21
C LEU A 25 -31.35 -4.31 -18.11
N LEU A 26 -30.23 -4.09 -17.42
CA LEU A 26 -29.70 -4.97 -16.37
C LEU A 26 -30.13 -4.56 -14.94
N ALA A 27 -30.96 -3.54 -14.78
CA ALA A 27 -31.43 -3.04 -13.48
C ALA A 27 -31.93 -4.14 -12.51
N PRO A 28 -32.69 -5.17 -12.94
CA PRO A 28 -33.08 -6.27 -12.05
C PRO A 28 -31.90 -7.10 -11.51
N GLY A 29 -30.82 -7.20 -12.29
CA GLY A 29 -29.58 -7.88 -11.87
C GLY A 29 -28.81 -7.08 -10.79
N PHE A 30 -28.89 -5.75 -10.84
CA PHE A 30 -28.21 -4.90 -9.83
C PHE A 30 -28.88 -4.98 -8.46
N ARG A 31 -30.19 -5.12 -8.38
CA ARG A 31 -30.89 -5.36 -7.11
C ARG A 31 -30.40 -6.63 -6.43
N ARG A 32 -30.21 -7.73 -7.18
CA ARG A 32 -29.62 -8.97 -6.64
C ARG A 32 -28.18 -8.75 -6.14
N LEU A 33 -27.40 -7.88 -6.77
CA LEU A 33 -26.08 -7.53 -6.28
C LEU A 33 -26.15 -6.74 -4.98
N VAL A 34 -27.08 -5.79 -4.87
CA VAL A 34 -27.37 -5.04 -3.64
C VAL A 34 -27.79 -5.99 -2.51
N ASP A 35 -28.69 -6.94 -2.78
CA ASP A 35 -29.15 -7.96 -1.81
C ASP A 35 -27.99 -8.83 -1.33
N ARG A 36 -27.05 -9.16 -2.24
CA ARG A 36 -25.84 -9.93 -1.89
C ARG A 36 -24.90 -9.12 -1.01
N ILE A 37 -24.72 -7.82 -1.31
CA ILE A 37 -23.95 -6.93 -0.46
C ILE A 37 -24.59 -6.85 0.92
N ASP A 38 -25.91 -6.64 0.99
CA ASP A 38 -26.66 -6.62 2.25
C ASP A 38 -26.42 -7.89 3.06
N THR A 39 -26.59 -9.05 2.45
CA THR A 39 -26.40 -10.34 3.13
C THR A 39 -24.96 -10.56 3.58
N GLY A 40 -23.98 -10.07 2.82
CA GLY A 40 -22.55 -10.20 3.11
C GLY A 40 -22.05 -9.25 4.20
N LEU A 41 -22.81 -8.22 4.57
CA LEU A 41 -22.46 -7.29 5.64
C LEU A 41 -22.85 -7.87 7.00
N ALA A 42 -21.96 -8.68 7.59
CA ALA A 42 -22.16 -9.24 8.92
C ALA A 42 -22.01 -8.19 10.03
N LEU A 43 -21.08 -7.23 9.87
CA LEU A 43 -20.78 -6.17 10.83
C LEU A 43 -21.00 -4.80 10.19
N GLY A 44 -21.60 -3.87 10.94
CA GLY A 44 -21.82 -2.49 10.49
C GLY A 44 -22.89 -2.33 9.42
N GLN A 45 -22.97 -1.16 8.78
CA GLN A 45 -24.05 -0.83 7.85
C GLN A 45 -23.61 0.15 6.77
N ILE A 46 -24.36 0.16 5.64
CA ILE A 46 -24.28 1.18 4.60
C ILE A 46 -25.63 1.90 4.48
N ASN A 47 -25.61 3.21 4.64
CA ASN A 47 -26.75 4.07 4.30
C ASN A 47 -26.64 4.44 2.82
N ALA A 48 -27.47 3.86 1.96
CA ALA A 48 -27.37 4.01 0.52
C ALA A 48 -28.53 4.82 -0.04
N LEU A 49 -28.21 5.82 -0.88
CA LEU A 49 -29.14 6.47 -1.79
C LEU A 49 -28.94 5.87 -3.19
N LEU A 50 -29.96 5.22 -3.73
CA LEU A 50 -29.91 4.53 -5.02
C LEU A 50 -30.31 5.44 -6.20
N PRO A 51 -30.00 5.07 -7.45
CA PRO A 51 -30.30 5.88 -8.63
C PRO A 51 -31.79 6.13 -8.90
N ASP A 52 -32.66 5.30 -8.33
CA ASP A 52 -34.11 5.46 -8.38
C ASP A 52 -34.67 6.40 -7.29
N GLY A 53 -33.79 6.99 -6.47
CA GLY A 53 -34.13 7.87 -5.36
C GLY A 53 -34.50 7.16 -4.08
N SER A 54 -34.50 5.83 -4.05
CA SER A 54 -34.77 5.06 -2.83
C SER A 54 -33.60 5.14 -1.84
N ARG A 55 -33.93 5.25 -0.56
CA ARG A 55 -32.97 5.17 0.54
C ARG A 55 -33.10 3.81 1.21
N ILE A 56 -32.01 3.12 1.34
CA ILE A 56 -31.96 1.80 1.98
C ILE A 56 -30.79 1.73 2.95
N VAL A 57 -30.93 0.85 3.94
CA VAL A 57 -29.83 0.47 4.84
C VAL A 57 -29.46 -0.97 4.51
N LEU A 58 -28.19 -1.19 4.22
CA LEU A 58 -27.62 -2.53 4.00
C LEU A 58 -26.81 -2.93 5.24
N GLY A 59 -26.93 -4.17 5.66
CA GLY A 59 -26.31 -4.65 6.90
C GLY A 59 -27.11 -4.23 8.15
N GLY A 60 -26.44 -3.67 9.16
CA GLY A 60 -27.07 -3.23 10.43
C GLY A 60 -27.45 -4.36 11.38
N ARG A 61 -26.97 -5.59 11.13
CA ARG A 61 -27.28 -6.78 11.94
C ARG A 61 -26.44 -6.85 13.21
N ALA A 62 -25.26 -6.27 13.19
CA ALA A 62 -24.35 -6.16 14.32
C ALA A 62 -23.60 -4.82 14.29
N PRO A 63 -23.08 -4.34 15.45
CA PRO A 63 -22.28 -3.12 15.51
C PRO A 63 -21.05 -3.17 14.59
N GLY A 64 -20.61 -2.01 14.11
CA GLY A 64 -19.45 -1.87 13.24
C GLY A 64 -19.40 -0.50 12.57
N TYR A 65 -18.62 -0.39 11.52
CA TYR A 65 -18.51 0.85 10.72
C TYR A 65 -19.87 1.20 10.09
N SER A 66 -20.15 2.50 9.98
CA SER A 66 -21.32 3.01 9.28
C SER A 66 -20.85 3.91 8.13
N GLY A 67 -21.08 3.46 6.90
CA GLY A 67 -20.73 4.20 5.69
C GLY A 67 -21.97 4.83 5.04
N GLU A 68 -21.74 5.90 4.28
CA GLU A 68 -22.77 6.53 3.45
C GLU A 68 -22.35 6.48 1.98
N ILE A 69 -23.27 6.10 1.10
CA ILE A 69 -23.04 6.07 -0.34
C ILE A 69 -24.23 6.65 -1.11
N HIS A 70 -23.94 7.52 -2.07
CA HIS A 70 -24.89 7.99 -3.07
C HIS A 70 -24.53 7.34 -4.40
N LEU A 71 -25.20 6.26 -4.74
CA LEU A 71 -25.06 5.62 -6.05
C LEU A 71 -25.91 6.41 -7.06
N LYS A 72 -25.27 7.13 -7.95
CA LYS A 72 -25.94 8.00 -8.96
C LYS A 72 -26.28 7.26 -10.23
N ASP A 73 -25.56 6.18 -10.54
CA ASP A 73 -25.78 5.36 -11.73
C ASP A 73 -25.49 3.88 -11.42
N TRP A 74 -26.36 2.99 -11.89
CA TRP A 74 -26.19 1.54 -11.78
C TRP A 74 -24.92 1.02 -12.45
N ARG A 75 -24.35 1.79 -13.40
CA ARG A 75 -23.05 1.48 -14.02
C ARG A 75 -21.92 1.33 -13.01
N GLY A 76 -21.98 2.06 -11.88
CA GLY A 76 -21.01 1.90 -10.80
C GLY A 76 -20.94 0.47 -10.26
N LEU A 77 -22.09 -0.17 -10.06
CA LEU A 77 -22.14 -1.58 -9.64
C LEU A 77 -21.66 -2.53 -10.75
N LEU A 78 -21.89 -2.22 -12.02
CA LEU A 78 -21.37 -3.00 -13.13
C LEU A 78 -19.84 -2.94 -13.16
N ARG A 79 -19.25 -1.76 -12.98
CA ARG A 79 -17.79 -1.60 -12.89
C ARG A 79 -17.20 -2.37 -11.69
N LEU A 80 -17.86 -2.30 -10.53
CA LEU A 80 -17.47 -3.09 -9.36
C LEU A 80 -17.50 -4.59 -9.68
N ALA A 81 -18.57 -5.09 -10.26
CA ALA A 81 -18.73 -6.52 -10.58
C ALA A 81 -17.76 -7.04 -11.65
N THR A 82 -17.33 -6.19 -12.58
CA THR A 82 -16.43 -6.57 -13.69
C THR A 82 -14.96 -6.24 -13.42
N GLY A 83 -14.68 -5.12 -12.75
CA GLY A 83 -13.34 -4.57 -12.52
C GLY A 83 -12.88 -4.60 -11.06
N GLY A 84 -13.70 -5.12 -10.13
CA GLY A 84 -13.37 -5.14 -8.71
C GLY A 84 -13.11 -3.73 -8.15
N SER A 85 -12.14 -3.59 -7.24
CA SER A 85 -11.78 -2.30 -6.63
C SER A 85 -11.25 -1.28 -7.64
N ALA A 86 -10.55 -1.71 -8.69
CA ALA A 86 -10.13 -0.84 -9.78
C ALA A 86 -11.34 -0.28 -10.55
N GLY A 87 -12.35 -1.13 -10.85
CA GLY A 87 -13.60 -0.71 -11.45
C GLY A 87 -14.43 0.21 -10.53
N TRP A 88 -14.35 -0.01 -9.22
CA TRP A 88 -15.01 0.84 -8.24
C TRP A 88 -14.42 2.25 -8.19
N TYR A 89 -13.10 2.36 -8.27
CA TYR A 89 -12.42 3.65 -8.45
C TYR A 89 -12.86 4.36 -9.74
N GLN A 90 -12.92 3.64 -10.87
CA GLN A 90 -13.37 4.22 -12.14
C GLN A 90 -14.80 4.74 -12.07
N ALA A 91 -15.68 4.05 -11.34
CA ALA A 91 -17.05 4.50 -11.10
C ALA A 91 -17.06 5.80 -10.28
N TRP A 92 -16.22 5.90 -9.26
CA TRP A 92 -16.07 7.12 -8.46
C TRP A 92 -15.49 8.28 -9.28
N GLU A 93 -14.44 8.02 -10.07
CA GLU A 93 -13.85 9.01 -10.98
C GLU A 93 -14.87 9.54 -12.00
N ALA A 94 -15.71 8.64 -12.54
CA ALA A 94 -16.79 8.98 -13.46
C ALA A 94 -18.01 9.66 -12.80
N GLY A 95 -18.01 9.81 -11.47
CA GLY A 95 -19.11 10.38 -10.71
C GLY A 95 -20.36 9.49 -10.63
N GLU A 96 -20.21 8.19 -10.90
CA GLU A 96 -21.31 7.21 -10.84
C GLU A 96 -21.70 6.87 -9.40
N TRP A 97 -20.82 7.12 -8.45
CA TRP A 97 -21.12 7.14 -7.01
C TRP A 97 -20.30 8.21 -6.29
N THR A 98 -20.79 8.63 -5.12
CA THR A 98 -20.09 9.55 -4.21
C THR A 98 -20.34 9.15 -2.77
N SER A 99 -19.46 9.59 -1.88
CA SER A 99 -19.62 9.50 -0.43
C SER A 99 -19.10 10.78 0.21
N PRO A 100 -19.71 11.29 1.28
CA PRO A 100 -19.14 12.38 2.08
C PRO A 100 -17.77 12.01 2.67
N ASP A 101 -17.65 10.77 3.18
CA ASP A 101 -16.41 10.15 3.63
C ASP A 101 -16.41 8.67 3.22
N PRO A 102 -15.57 8.26 2.28
CA PRO A 102 -15.50 6.87 1.83
C PRO A 102 -14.69 5.95 2.77
N VAL A 103 -13.93 6.48 3.74
CA VAL A 103 -13.09 5.67 4.64
C VAL A 103 -13.91 4.63 5.42
N PRO A 104 -15.05 4.98 6.05
CA PRO A 104 -15.91 3.99 6.71
C PRO A 104 -16.44 2.90 5.76
N LEU A 105 -16.70 3.23 4.47
CA LEU A 105 -17.10 2.23 3.48
C LEU A 105 -15.98 1.24 3.19
N PHE A 106 -14.74 1.71 3.01
CA PHE A 106 -13.59 0.84 2.78
C PHE A 106 -13.29 -0.02 4.00
N ALA A 107 -13.38 0.55 5.22
CA ALA A 107 -13.25 -0.22 6.46
C ALA A 107 -14.33 -1.30 6.60
N LEU A 108 -15.58 -0.96 6.24
CA LEU A 108 -16.69 -1.90 6.25
C LEU A 108 -16.47 -3.07 5.27
N PHE A 109 -15.99 -2.79 4.06
CA PHE A 109 -15.66 -3.84 3.10
C PHE A 109 -14.48 -4.70 3.56
N ALA A 110 -13.48 -4.11 4.22
CA ALA A 110 -12.32 -4.83 4.74
C ALA A 110 -12.69 -5.78 5.89
N VAL A 111 -13.47 -5.31 6.88
CA VAL A 111 -13.88 -6.15 8.02
C VAL A 111 -14.79 -7.30 7.58
N ASN A 112 -15.66 -7.07 6.61
CA ASN A 112 -16.58 -8.08 6.06
C ASN A 112 -16.01 -8.84 4.85
N GLY A 113 -14.72 -8.71 4.55
CA GLY A 113 -14.11 -9.28 3.34
C GLY A 113 -14.31 -10.78 3.17
N ALA A 114 -14.33 -11.54 4.26
CA ALA A 114 -14.60 -12.99 4.24
C ALA A 114 -16.05 -13.30 3.87
N THR A 115 -17.02 -12.60 4.47
CA THR A 115 -18.47 -12.83 4.25
C THR A 115 -18.96 -12.26 2.92
N LEU A 116 -18.40 -11.13 2.48
CA LEU A 116 -18.65 -10.56 1.15
C LEU A 116 -18.08 -11.45 0.02
N GLY A 117 -17.05 -12.25 0.35
CA GLY A 117 -16.46 -13.20 -0.59
C GLY A 117 -15.96 -12.52 -1.87
N GLU A 118 -16.47 -12.95 -3.04
CA GLU A 118 -16.05 -12.43 -4.36
C GLU A 118 -16.89 -11.25 -4.87
N ILE A 119 -17.75 -10.62 -4.05
CA ILE A 119 -18.67 -9.57 -4.50
C ILE A 119 -17.93 -8.34 -5.04
N GLY A 120 -16.82 -7.95 -4.42
CA GLY A 120 -15.99 -6.82 -4.84
C GLY A 120 -14.87 -7.19 -5.82
N ARG A 121 -14.95 -8.32 -6.52
CA ARG A 121 -13.86 -8.87 -7.34
C ARG A 121 -14.26 -9.08 -8.78
N ALA A 122 -13.33 -8.82 -9.70
CA ALA A 122 -13.55 -8.99 -11.13
C ALA A 122 -13.94 -10.43 -11.48
N LYS A 123 -15.02 -10.59 -12.26
CA LYS A 123 -15.52 -11.90 -12.74
C LYS A 123 -15.42 -12.00 -14.26
N GLY A 124 -15.29 -13.25 -14.77
CA GLY A 124 -15.33 -13.54 -16.20
C GLY A 124 -14.00 -13.35 -16.92
N PRO A 125 -14.02 -13.10 -18.26
CA PRO A 125 -12.81 -13.04 -19.10
C PRO A 125 -11.87 -11.88 -18.72
N TRP A 126 -12.34 -10.86 -18.01
CA TRP A 126 -11.55 -9.73 -17.51
C TRP A 126 -10.45 -10.16 -16.53
N ARG A 127 -10.63 -11.28 -15.83
CA ARG A 127 -9.59 -11.90 -14.97
C ARG A 127 -8.35 -12.32 -15.77
N TRP A 128 -8.53 -12.75 -17.00
CA TRP A 128 -7.40 -13.12 -17.87
C TRP A 128 -6.61 -11.89 -18.31
N GLY A 129 -7.31 -10.81 -18.64
CA GLY A 129 -6.67 -9.52 -18.96
C GLY A 129 -5.86 -8.97 -17.79
N ALA A 130 -6.42 -9.01 -16.56
CA ALA A 130 -5.72 -8.60 -15.34
C ALA A 130 -4.49 -9.47 -15.04
N ARG A 131 -4.58 -10.79 -15.22
CA ARG A 131 -3.43 -11.72 -15.06
C ARG A 131 -2.34 -11.47 -16.09
N LEU A 132 -2.71 -11.25 -17.36
CA LEU A 132 -1.75 -10.95 -18.42
C LEU A 132 -1.04 -9.62 -18.12
N PHE A 133 -1.76 -8.61 -17.65
CA PHE A 133 -1.18 -7.33 -17.25
C PHE A 133 -0.22 -7.48 -16.05
N HIS A 134 -0.59 -8.24 -15.04
CA HIS A 134 0.28 -8.55 -13.91
C HIS A 134 1.54 -9.28 -14.35
N TRP A 135 1.41 -10.21 -15.30
CA TRP A 135 2.53 -10.94 -15.88
C TRP A 135 3.47 -10.02 -16.69
N LEU A 136 2.92 -9.05 -17.43
CA LEU A 136 3.69 -8.07 -18.20
C LEU A 136 4.42 -7.04 -17.33
N ASN A 137 3.91 -6.75 -16.12
CA ASN A 137 4.50 -5.81 -15.16
C ASN A 137 5.29 -6.49 -14.03
N ARG A 138 5.72 -7.74 -14.23
CA ARG A 138 6.59 -8.44 -13.27
C ARG A 138 7.84 -7.64 -12.98
N ASN A 139 8.23 -7.57 -11.70
CA ASN A 139 9.39 -6.81 -11.24
C ASN A 139 10.73 -7.51 -11.56
N THR A 140 10.96 -7.81 -12.85
CA THR A 140 12.32 -8.09 -13.33
C THR A 140 13.22 -6.90 -13.01
N LYS A 141 14.54 -7.08 -12.92
CA LYS A 141 15.47 -5.99 -12.59
C LYS A 141 15.20 -4.71 -13.40
N ALA A 142 15.03 -4.83 -14.72
CA ALA A 142 14.75 -3.71 -15.61
C ALA A 142 13.34 -3.10 -15.42
N GLN A 143 12.35 -3.90 -15.02
CA GLN A 143 11.00 -3.42 -14.79
C GLN A 143 10.84 -2.82 -13.38
N ALA A 144 11.55 -3.35 -12.38
CA ALA A 144 11.59 -2.81 -11.02
C ALA A 144 12.08 -1.36 -11.01
N GLU A 145 13.17 -1.07 -11.74
CA GLU A 145 13.67 0.30 -11.90
C GLU A 145 12.61 1.21 -12.54
N ARG A 146 11.94 0.78 -13.62
CA ARG A 146 10.88 1.55 -14.27
C ARG A 146 9.64 1.77 -13.39
N ASN A 147 9.23 0.77 -12.63
CA ASN A 147 8.07 0.87 -11.73
C ASN A 147 8.36 1.83 -10.57
N ILE A 148 9.59 1.80 -10.03
CA ILE A 148 10.05 2.73 -9.00
C ILE A 148 10.11 4.15 -9.56
N HIS A 149 10.68 4.35 -10.76
CA HIS A 149 10.69 5.65 -11.41
C HIS A 149 9.27 6.21 -11.60
N ALA A 150 8.32 5.43 -12.11
CA ALA A 150 6.95 5.90 -12.34
C ALA A 150 6.24 6.41 -11.07
N HIS A 151 6.54 5.82 -9.89
CA HIS A 151 5.95 6.24 -8.63
C HIS A 151 6.70 7.41 -7.98
N TYR A 152 8.05 7.38 -7.98
CA TYR A 152 8.87 8.41 -7.31
C TYR A 152 9.21 9.60 -8.21
N ASP A 153 8.99 9.53 -9.53
CA ASP A 153 9.10 10.67 -10.49
C ASP A 153 8.04 11.77 -10.28
N LEU A 154 7.18 11.62 -9.25
CA LEU A 154 6.35 12.72 -8.76
C LEU A 154 7.20 13.87 -8.21
N GLY A 155 8.45 13.59 -7.84
CA GLY A 155 9.47 14.53 -7.40
C GLY A 155 9.44 14.81 -5.90
N ASN A 156 10.60 15.11 -5.34
CA ASN A 156 10.77 15.37 -3.89
C ASN A 156 9.85 16.48 -3.38
N ASP A 157 9.61 17.54 -4.17
CA ASP A 157 8.74 18.66 -3.78
C ASP A 157 7.28 18.24 -3.59
N PHE A 158 6.82 17.23 -4.34
CA PHE A 158 5.48 16.67 -4.15
C PHE A 158 5.35 16.00 -2.78
N TYR A 159 6.28 15.12 -2.43
CA TYR A 159 6.26 14.40 -1.16
C TYR A 159 6.48 15.35 0.03
N ARG A 160 7.39 16.32 -0.10
CA ARG A 160 7.68 17.33 0.94
C ARG A 160 6.46 18.20 1.29
N ALA A 161 5.51 18.35 0.38
CA ALA A 161 4.33 19.18 0.62
C ALA A 161 3.38 18.57 1.66
N TRP A 162 3.46 17.25 1.92
CA TRP A 162 2.49 16.55 2.76
C TRP A 162 3.07 15.43 3.65
N LEU A 163 4.31 14.98 3.46
CA LEU A 163 5.00 14.12 4.43
C LEU A 163 5.52 14.94 5.61
N ASP A 164 5.97 14.22 6.66
CA ASP A 164 6.72 14.82 7.76
C ASP A 164 8.09 15.33 7.30
N PRO A 165 8.78 16.19 8.09
CA PRO A 165 10.07 16.78 7.68
C PRO A 165 11.16 15.77 7.33
N THR A 166 11.06 14.53 7.81
CA THR A 166 12.04 13.47 7.52
C THR A 166 11.81 12.77 6.19
N MET A 167 10.72 13.10 5.48
CA MET A 167 10.32 12.47 4.24
C MET A 167 10.09 10.94 4.41
N SER A 168 9.61 10.50 5.57
CA SER A 168 9.34 9.08 5.83
C SER A 168 8.02 8.65 5.21
N TYR A 169 8.08 7.91 4.09
CA TYR A 169 6.92 7.41 3.36
C TYR A 169 6.63 5.94 3.75
N SER A 170 6.32 5.75 5.01
CA SER A 170 5.96 4.46 5.63
C SER A 170 5.23 4.72 6.94
N SER A 171 4.55 3.72 7.51
CA SER A 171 3.81 3.87 8.77
C SER A 171 4.68 4.48 9.87
N ALA A 172 4.15 5.44 10.58
CA ALA A 172 4.65 5.81 11.91
C ALA A 172 4.31 4.70 12.93
N TYR A 173 4.86 4.78 14.13
CA TYR A 173 4.65 3.83 15.22
C TYR A 173 4.24 4.53 16.50
N ALA A 174 3.32 3.93 17.28
CA ALA A 174 2.78 4.45 18.52
C ALA A 174 2.24 5.90 18.38
N LEU A 175 1.33 6.09 17.42
CA LEU A 175 0.85 7.41 16.96
C LEU A 175 -0.34 7.93 17.80
N ASP A 176 -0.35 7.68 19.09
CA ASP A 176 -1.45 8.05 19.99
C ASP A 176 -1.60 9.58 20.18
N ASP A 177 -0.50 10.32 20.00
CA ASP A 177 -0.43 11.78 20.16
C ASP A 177 -0.73 12.57 18.87
N GLY A 178 -0.85 11.87 17.73
CA GLY A 178 -1.05 12.51 16.42
C GLY A 178 0.17 13.26 15.88
N ASP A 179 1.33 13.18 16.55
CA ASP A 179 2.58 13.75 16.06
C ASP A 179 3.30 12.77 15.13
N LEU A 180 3.13 12.99 13.83
CA LEU A 180 3.68 12.13 12.78
C LEU A 180 5.22 12.07 12.84
N HIS A 181 5.89 13.19 13.08
CA HIS A 181 7.35 13.23 13.17
C HIS A 181 7.86 12.43 14.38
N ALA A 182 7.27 12.63 15.55
CA ALA A 182 7.59 11.86 16.75
C ALA A 182 7.28 10.36 16.55
N GLY A 183 6.18 10.02 15.86
CA GLY A 183 5.85 8.65 15.52
C GLY A 183 6.87 7.98 14.58
N GLN A 184 7.45 8.74 13.63
CA GLN A 184 8.55 8.25 12.81
C GLN A 184 9.81 8.00 13.64
N GLN A 185 10.15 8.90 14.56
CA GLN A 185 11.29 8.72 15.47
C GLN A 185 11.11 7.49 16.39
N ARG A 186 9.90 7.28 16.93
CA ARG A 186 9.59 6.08 17.74
C ARG A 186 9.74 4.80 16.91
N LYS A 187 9.33 4.81 15.64
CA LYS A 187 9.55 3.69 14.72
C LYS A 187 11.04 3.37 14.55
N TRP A 188 11.88 4.36 14.29
CA TRP A 188 13.33 4.14 14.13
C TRP A 188 13.97 3.63 15.41
N GLN A 189 13.58 4.19 16.56
CA GLN A 189 14.05 3.71 17.86
C GLN A 189 13.65 2.25 18.08
N ARG A 190 12.42 1.87 17.75
CA ARG A 190 11.94 0.50 17.86
C ARG A 190 12.72 -0.47 16.96
N LEU A 191 13.02 -0.06 15.73
CA LEU A 191 13.85 -0.86 14.82
C LEU A 191 15.30 -0.99 15.35
N ALA A 192 15.85 0.07 15.91
CA ALA A 192 17.18 0.04 16.53
C ALA A 192 17.23 -0.93 17.74
N GLU A 193 16.21 -0.92 18.59
CA GLU A 193 16.10 -1.86 19.72
C GLU A 193 16.04 -3.32 19.26
N ARG A 194 15.33 -3.62 18.17
CA ARG A 194 15.26 -4.97 17.57
C ARG A 194 16.59 -5.46 17.03
N LEU A 195 17.42 -4.55 16.52
CA LEU A 195 18.73 -4.86 15.95
C LEU A 195 19.86 -4.87 16.99
N GLY A 196 19.64 -4.29 18.16
CA GLY A 196 20.67 -4.03 19.15
C GLY A 196 21.59 -2.88 18.70
N ASN A 197 22.87 -2.94 19.03
CA ASN A 197 23.85 -1.94 18.65
C ASN A 197 24.78 -2.48 17.55
N PRO A 198 24.35 -2.57 16.28
CA PRO A 198 25.18 -3.12 15.22
C PRO A 198 26.33 -2.18 14.88
N THR A 199 27.54 -2.73 14.65
CA THR A 199 28.66 -1.96 14.14
C THR A 199 28.48 -1.66 12.64
N SER A 200 27.88 -2.60 11.90
CA SER A 200 27.63 -2.49 10.45
C SER A 200 26.19 -2.83 10.12
N LEU A 201 25.55 -2.00 9.30
CA LEU A 201 24.15 -2.11 8.90
C LEU A 201 24.01 -2.00 7.38
N LEU A 202 23.18 -2.87 6.80
CA LEU A 202 22.64 -2.71 5.45
C LEU A 202 21.18 -2.28 5.53
N GLU A 203 20.82 -1.16 4.93
CA GLU A 203 19.41 -0.78 4.70
C GLU A 203 19.01 -1.07 3.26
N ILE A 204 17.94 -1.87 3.08
CA ILE A 204 17.40 -2.23 1.77
C ILE A 204 16.11 -1.43 1.53
N GLY A 205 16.16 -0.51 0.54
CA GLY A 205 15.04 0.40 0.26
C GLY A 205 15.06 1.64 1.16
N CYS A 206 16.17 2.38 1.18
CA CYS A 206 16.41 3.45 2.14
C CYS A 206 15.55 4.72 1.94
N GLY A 207 14.77 4.83 0.85
CA GLY A 207 14.02 6.03 0.57
C GLY A 207 14.90 7.29 0.60
N TRP A 208 14.47 8.32 1.34
CA TRP A 208 15.22 9.57 1.52
C TRP A 208 16.29 9.50 2.63
N GLY A 209 16.55 8.31 3.20
CA GLY A 209 17.71 8.06 4.06
C GLY A 209 17.54 8.39 5.54
N ALA A 210 16.35 8.77 6.00
CA ALA A 210 16.16 9.21 7.38
C ALA A 210 16.49 8.12 8.42
N LEU A 211 16.10 6.86 8.18
CA LEU A 211 16.44 5.74 9.05
C LEU A 211 17.96 5.43 9.02
N SER A 212 18.56 5.47 7.83
CA SER A 212 20.03 5.35 7.67
C SER A 212 20.78 6.41 8.49
N GLY A 213 20.33 7.68 8.40
CA GLY A 213 20.88 8.78 9.19
C GLY A 213 20.78 8.53 10.69
N HIS A 214 19.62 8.07 11.16
CA HIS A 214 19.40 7.72 12.56
C HIS A 214 20.40 6.69 13.12
N PHE A 215 20.78 5.68 12.33
CA PHE A 215 21.79 4.71 12.71
C PHE A 215 23.21 5.28 12.62
N ALA A 216 23.52 6.05 11.57
CA ALA A 216 24.83 6.66 11.38
C ALA A 216 25.20 7.65 12.51
N GLU A 217 24.23 8.47 12.96
CA GLU A 217 24.37 9.39 14.10
C GLU A 217 24.69 8.66 15.41
N ARG A 218 24.39 7.36 15.51
CA ARG A 218 24.69 6.49 16.66
C ARG A 218 26.01 5.73 16.49
N GLY A 219 26.77 6.02 15.44
CA GLY A 219 28.08 5.44 15.19
C GLY A 219 28.07 4.10 14.43
N THR A 220 26.92 3.68 13.90
CA THR A 220 26.82 2.51 13.02
C THR A 220 27.36 2.84 11.62
N GLN A 221 28.18 1.98 11.05
CA GLN A 221 28.57 2.06 9.63
C GLN A 221 27.40 1.58 8.78
N VAL A 222 26.77 2.50 8.05
CA VAL A 222 25.56 2.21 7.26
C VAL A 222 25.88 2.20 5.78
N THR A 223 25.53 1.09 5.12
CA THR A 223 25.38 1.00 3.67
C THR A 223 23.89 0.98 3.35
N ALA A 224 23.41 1.89 2.53
CA ALA A 224 22.00 2.04 2.20
C ALA A 224 21.78 1.97 0.69
N ILE A 225 20.81 1.16 0.25
CA ILE A 225 20.57 0.94 -1.17
C ILE A 225 19.16 1.36 -1.58
N SER A 226 19.03 1.95 -2.77
CA SER A 226 17.78 2.26 -3.46
C SER A 226 18.00 2.19 -4.97
N LEU A 227 16.91 2.14 -5.74
CA LEU A 227 16.94 2.25 -7.20
C LEU A 227 16.57 3.66 -7.70
N SER A 228 16.11 4.55 -6.80
CA SER A 228 15.70 5.92 -7.14
C SER A 228 16.87 6.90 -7.06
N ASP A 229 17.26 7.47 -8.20
CA ASP A 229 18.31 8.48 -8.26
C ASP A 229 17.94 9.75 -7.48
N GLU A 230 16.67 10.19 -7.52
CA GLU A 230 16.19 11.37 -6.80
C GLU A 230 16.27 11.18 -5.27
N GLN A 231 15.84 10.01 -4.78
CA GLN A 231 15.92 9.69 -3.36
C GLN A 231 17.37 9.63 -2.88
N LEU A 232 18.25 8.95 -3.65
CA LEU A 232 19.66 8.84 -3.30
C LEU A 232 20.39 10.18 -3.32
N ALA A 233 20.10 11.05 -4.28
CA ALA A 233 20.68 12.40 -4.34
C ALA A 233 20.26 13.24 -3.12
N TRP A 234 18.98 13.17 -2.73
CA TRP A 234 18.47 13.80 -1.52
C TRP A 234 19.14 13.24 -0.27
N ALA A 235 19.12 11.92 -0.11
CA ALA A 235 19.67 11.22 1.05
C ALA A 235 21.16 11.53 1.24
N GLY A 236 21.97 11.49 0.18
CA GLY A 236 23.39 11.81 0.22
C GLY A 236 23.70 13.25 0.64
N SER A 237 22.82 14.20 0.29
CA SER A 237 22.99 15.62 0.70
C SER A 237 22.60 15.88 2.15
N HIS A 238 21.71 15.06 2.73
CA HIS A 238 21.20 15.25 4.10
C HIS A 238 21.86 14.36 5.15
N HIS A 239 22.44 13.22 4.73
CA HIS A 239 23.05 12.21 5.62
C HIS A 239 24.46 11.82 5.15
N PRO A 240 25.46 12.74 5.22
CA PRO A 240 26.79 12.52 4.65
C PRO A 240 27.58 11.39 5.34
N GLY A 241 27.15 10.92 6.51
CA GLY A 241 27.76 9.80 7.23
C GLY A 241 27.34 8.40 6.74
N VAL A 242 26.47 8.32 5.72
CA VAL A 242 25.91 7.08 5.18
C VAL A 242 26.48 6.80 3.79
N GLU A 243 26.82 5.55 3.52
CA GLU A 243 27.20 5.12 2.18
C GLU A 243 25.95 4.75 1.37
N PHE A 244 25.50 5.67 0.52
CA PHE A 244 24.34 5.44 -0.37
C PHE A 244 24.80 4.84 -1.70
N ARG A 245 24.11 3.79 -2.17
CA ARG A 245 24.41 3.09 -3.43
C ARG A 245 23.14 2.91 -4.28
N LYS A 246 23.23 3.21 -5.57
CA LYS A 246 22.21 2.77 -6.54
C LYS A 246 22.44 1.29 -6.83
N GLN A 247 21.69 0.42 -6.18
CA GLN A 247 21.93 -1.02 -6.26
C GLN A 247 20.63 -1.80 -6.04
N ASP A 248 20.42 -2.84 -6.87
CA ASP A 248 19.37 -3.83 -6.63
C ASP A 248 19.78 -4.76 -5.48
N TYR A 249 18.85 -5.06 -4.56
CA TYR A 249 19.10 -5.92 -3.40
C TYR A 249 19.58 -7.33 -3.79
N ARG A 250 19.20 -7.82 -4.97
CA ARG A 250 19.61 -9.12 -5.51
C ARG A 250 21.10 -9.19 -5.80
N ASP A 251 21.73 -8.04 -6.08
CA ASP A 251 23.16 -7.92 -6.39
C ASP A 251 24.00 -7.49 -5.19
N THR A 252 23.36 -7.31 -4.01
CA THR A 252 24.06 -6.91 -2.79
C THR A 252 24.88 -8.07 -2.23
N SER A 253 26.11 -7.78 -1.89
CA SER A 253 27.03 -8.72 -1.23
C SER A 253 27.74 -8.00 -0.08
N GLY A 254 27.95 -8.72 1.01
CA GLY A 254 28.61 -8.21 2.21
C GLY A 254 28.34 -9.12 3.40
N GLN A 255 28.88 -8.74 4.55
CA GLN A 255 28.64 -9.39 5.83
C GLN A 255 28.39 -8.29 6.86
N TYR A 256 27.13 -8.11 7.22
CA TYR A 256 26.66 -7.07 8.14
C TYR A 256 26.23 -7.68 9.48
N ASP A 257 26.40 -6.93 10.55
CA ASP A 257 25.86 -7.30 11.86
C ASP A 257 24.33 -7.26 11.85
N ALA A 258 23.78 -6.30 11.08
CA ALA A 258 22.35 -6.13 10.94
C ALA A 258 21.92 -5.76 9.52
N VAL A 259 20.65 -6.08 9.20
CA VAL A 259 19.94 -5.63 7.99
C VAL A 259 18.62 -5.00 8.41
N VAL A 260 18.23 -3.91 7.78
CA VAL A 260 16.91 -3.30 7.97
C VAL A 260 16.21 -3.05 6.62
N SER A 261 14.90 -3.24 6.58
CA SER A 261 14.10 -2.91 5.43
C SER A 261 12.69 -2.51 5.87
N VAL A 262 12.20 -1.38 5.38
CA VAL A 262 10.91 -0.80 5.78
C VAL A 262 10.05 -0.62 4.54
N GLU A 263 8.95 -1.40 4.45
CA GLU A 263 7.93 -1.30 3.40
C GLU A 263 8.51 -1.27 1.98
N MET A 264 9.49 -2.14 1.72
CA MET A 264 10.10 -2.32 0.41
C MET A 264 9.61 -3.62 -0.26
N VAL A 265 9.38 -4.66 0.53
CA VAL A 265 9.05 -6.01 0.02
C VAL A 265 7.71 -6.04 -0.71
N GLU A 266 6.80 -5.10 -0.42
CA GLU A 266 5.51 -4.91 -1.10
C GLU A 266 5.69 -4.47 -2.55
N ALA A 267 6.81 -3.82 -2.86
CA ALA A 267 7.16 -3.47 -4.23
C ALA A 267 7.62 -4.68 -5.05
N LEU A 268 7.84 -5.84 -4.41
CA LEU A 268 8.22 -7.07 -5.07
C LEU A 268 6.97 -7.89 -5.46
N GLY A 269 7.07 -8.69 -6.52
CA GLY A 269 6.09 -9.75 -6.78
C GLY A 269 6.34 -10.96 -5.86
N ARG A 270 5.30 -11.78 -5.61
CA ARG A 270 5.40 -12.99 -4.76
C ARG A 270 6.55 -13.92 -5.19
N GLU A 271 6.82 -14.00 -6.47
CA GLU A 271 7.91 -14.80 -7.05
C GLU A 271 9.31 -14.36 -6.59
N TYR A 272 9.47 -13.12 -6.08
CA TYR A 272 10.76 -12.58 -5.62
C TYR A 272 10.93 -12.57 -4.09
N TRP A 273 9.91 -13.01 -3.32
CA TRP A 273 10.07 -13.14 -1.86
C TRP A 273 11.17 -14.13 -1.45
N PRO A 274 11.34 -15.29 -2.16
CA PRO A 274 12.50 -16.14 -1.93
C PRO A 274 13.84 -15.42 -2.11
N ASP A 275 14.00 -14.64 -3.20
CA ASP A 275 15.23 -13.89 -3.48
C ASP A 275 15.53 -12.83 -2.41
N PHE A 276 14.48 -12.20 -1.86
CA PHE A 276 14.61 -11.25 -0.76
C PHE A 276 15.12 -11.94 0.51
N MET A 277 14.56 -13.09 0.88
CA MET A 277 15.05 -13.86 2.03
C MET A 277 16.46 -14.43 1.81
N ASP A 278 16.81 -14.83 0.58
CA ASP A 278 18.17 -15.22 0.21
C ASP A 278 19.15 -14.05 0.38
N CYS A 279 18.72 -12.83 0.00
CA CYS A 279 19.52 -11.62 0.20
C CYS A 279 19.77 -11.37 1.69
N LEU A 280 18.74 -11.44 2.55
CA LEU A 280 18.90 -11.27 4.01
C LEU A 280 19.85 -12.30 4.58
N SER A 281 19.63 -13.59 4.29
CA SER A 281 20.46 -14.67 4.80
C SER A 281 21.91 -14.55 4.34
N ARG A 282 22.15 -14.19 3.08
CA ARG A 282 23.49 -14.02 2.50
C ARG A 282 24.27 -12.86 3.14
N ASN A 283 23.60 -11.74 3.41
CA ASN A 283 24.25 -10.52 3.87
C ASN A 283 24.36 -10.39 5.40
N LEU A 284 23.69 -11.24 6.17
CA LEU A 284 23.85 -11.28 7.63
C LEU A 284 25.04 -12.14 8.03
N LYS A 285 25.82 -11.69 9.00
CA LYS A 285 26.80 -12.53 9.73
C LYS A 285 26.03 -13.62 10.52
N PRO A 286 26.69 -14.75 10.86
CA PRO A 286 26.17 -15.70 11.85
C PRO A 286 25.78 -14.97 13.15
N GLY A 287 24.55 -15.22 13.66
CA GLY A 287 24.01 -14.51 14.82
C GLY A 287 23.51 -13.10 14.54
N GLY A 288 23.69 -12.59 13.32
CA GLY A 288 23.21 -11.27 12.91
C GLY A 288 21.68 -11.19 12.84
N ARG A 289 21.15 -9.98 12.91
CA ARG A 289 19.71 -9.70 13.00
C ARG A 289 19.21 -8.89 11.81
N ALA A 290 18.03 -9.21 11.30
CA ALA A 290 17.30 -8.31 10.42
C ALA A 290 16.02 -7.81 11.09
N ALA A 291 15.70 -6.53 10.97
CA ALA A 291 14.41 -5.95 11.34
C ALA A 291 13.67 -5.57 10.06
N ILE A 292 12.50 -6.17 9.86
CA ILE A 292 11.72 -5.97 8.65
C ILE A 292 10.36 -5.40 9.05
N GLN A 293 10.00 -4.24 8.46
CA GLN A 293 8.64 -3.71 8.50
C GLN A 293 7.98 -3.99 7.15
N TYR A 294 6.78 -4.57 7.19
CA TYR A 294 6.06 -4.97 5.98
C TYR A 294 4.53 -4.87 6.18
N ILE A 295 3.82 -4.72 5.07
CA ILE A 295 2.36 -4.75 5.04
C ILE A 295 1.90 -6.14 4.64
N ALA A 296 1.03 -6.74 5.47
CA ALA A 296 0.44 -8.03 5.21
C ALA A 296 -1.05 -7.92 4.91
N MET A 297 -1.50 -8.72 3.97
CA MET A 297 -2.91 -9.04 3.76
C MET A 297 -3.37 -10.03 4.82
N ARG A 298 -4.58 -9.85 5.36
CA ARG A 298 -5.20 -10.84 6.24
C ARG A 298 -5.24 -12.22 5.57
N GLU A 299 -4.87 -13.26 6.30
CA GLU A 299 -4.61 -14.61 5.77
C GLU A 299 -5.78 -15.18 4.95
N ASP A 300 -7.01 -15.03 5.46
CA ASP A 300 -8.24 -15.53 4.81
C ASP A 300 -8.61 -14.78 3.53
N LEU A 301 -8.06 -13.58 3.31
CA LEU A 301 -8.29 -12.77 2.12
C LEU A 301 -7.19 -12.91 1.06
N PHE A 302 -6.01 -13.43 1.45
CA PHE A 302 -4.82 -13.42 0.58
C PHE A 302 -5.02 -14.13 -0.76
N ASP A 303 -5.53 -15.38 -0.75
CA ASP A 303 -5.67 -16.16 -1.97
C ASP A 303 -6.57 -15.49 -3.00
N SER A 304 -7.53 -14.77 -2.52
CA SER A 304 -8.45 -14.04 -3.36
C SER A 304 -7.88 -12.70 -3.83
N TYR A 305 -7.10 -12.02 -2.99
CA TYR A 305 -6.33 -10.83 -3.35
C TYR A 305 -5.30 -11.18 -4.43
N ALA A 306 -4.50 -12.22 -4.25
CA ALA A 306 -3.45 -12.62 -5.20
C ALA A 306 -3.98 -13.05 -6.59
N ARG A 307 -5.27 -13.40 -6.71
CA ARG A 307 -5.89 -13.78 -8.00
C ARG A 307 -6.44 -12.60 -8.80
N ASN A 308 -6.55 -11.42 -8.21
CA ASN A 308 -7.17 -10.26 -8.82
C ASN A 308 -6.24 -9.05 -8.69
N ALA A 309 -6.17 -8.21 -9.73
CA ALA A 309 -5.54 -6.90 -9.59
C ALA A 309 -6.48 -5.98 -8.81
N ASP A 310 -5.97 -5.38 -7.73
CA ASP A 310 -6.72 -4.37 -7.01
C ASP A 310 -6.44 -2.95 -7.52
N PHE A 311 -7.11 -1.96 -6.91
CA PHE A 311 -6.93 -0.56 -7.24
C PHE A 311 -5.47 -0.11 -7.10
N ILE A 312 -4.77 -0.53 -6.03
CA ILE A 312 -3.39 -0.12 -5.77
C ILE A 312 -2.46 -0.64 -6.87
N GLN A 313 -2.59 -1.91 -7.24
CA GLN A 313 -1.79 -2.52 -8.31
C GLN A 313 -2.12 -1.93 -9.68
N ALA A 314 -3.36 -1.51 -9.89
CA ALA A 314 -3.80 -0.96 -11.17
C ALA A 314 -3.35 0.49 -11.39
N TYR A 315 -3.26 1.31 -10.33
CA TYR A 315 -3.10 2.77 -10.44
C TYR A 315 -1.88 3.32 -9.70
N VAL A 316 -1.44 2.72 -8.60
CA VAL A 316 -0.43 3.32 -7.71
C VAL A 316 0.89 2.56 -7.73
N PHE A 317 0.86 1.25 -7.48
CA PHE A 317 2.05 0.38 -7.40
C PHE A 317 1.95 -0.82 -8.34
N PRO A 318 2.15 -0.63 -9.67
CA PRO A 318 2.12 -1.73 -10.62
C PRO A 318 3.18 -2.79 -10.29
N GLY A 319 2.76 -4.05 -10.24
CA GLY A 319 3.65 -5.18 -9.94
C GLY A 319 3.87 -5.44 -8.45
N GLY A 320 3.44 -4.57 -7.55
CA GLY A 320 3.50 -4.77 -6.11
C GLY A 320 2.54 -5.84 -5.62
N MET A 321 2.87 -6.47 -4.48
CA MET A 321 1.99 -7.44 -3.81
C MET A 321 2.21 -7.42 -2.30
N LEU A 322 1.11 -7.28 -1.55
CA LEU A 322 1.14 -7.40 -0.09
C LEU A 322 1.50 -8.81 0.34
N ILE A 323 2.12 -8.92 1.50
CA ILE A 323 2.69 -10.15 2.01
C ILE A 323 1.58 -11.08 2.58
N ARG A 324 1.76 -12.40 2.39
CA ARG A 324 1.12 -13.43 3.22
C ARG A 324 2.08 -13.79 4.35
N ALA A 325 1.75 -13.38 5.57
CA ALA A 325 2.69 -13.46 6.70
C ALA A 325 3.15 -14.92 6.97
N SER A 326 2.25 -15.89 6.89
CA SER A 326 2.58 -17.31 7.10
C SER A 326 3.58 -17.85 6.05
N GLU A 327 3.42 -17.47 4.78
CA GLU A 327 4.33 -17.87 3.69
C GLU A 327 5.69 -17.18 3.82
N PHE A 328 5.67 -15.89 4.15
CA PHE A 328 6.87 -15.09 4.31
C PHE A 328 7.74 -15.59 5.47
N ARG A 329 7.09 -15.97 6.58
CA ARG A 329 7.73 -16.64 7.71
C ARG A 329 8.34 -17.98 7.30
N HIS A 330 7.60 -18.82 6.59
CA HIS A 330 8.11 -20.11 6.11
C HIS A 330 9.37 -19.95 5.23
N LEU A 331 9.37 -18.94 4.33
CA LEU A 331 10.52 -18.63 3.48
C LEU A 331 11.75 -18.18 4.28
N ALA A 332 11.56 -17.41 5.36
CA ALA A 332 12.64 -17.01 6.26
C ALA A 332 13.23 -18.21 7.01
N GLU A 333 12.38 -19.02 7.65
CA GLU A 333 12.79 -20.19 8.42
C GLU A 333 13.50 -21.23 7.55
N ALA A 334 13.06 -21.44 6.31
CA ALA A 334 13.71 -22.33 5.34
C ALA A 334 15.14 -21.88 4.95
N ARG A 335 15.53 -20.64 5.28
CA ARG A 335 16.85 -20.06 5.02
C ARG A 335 17.69 -19.85 6.27
N GLY A 336 17.30 -20.49 7.36
CA GLY A 336 18.00 -20.40 8.64
C GLY A 336 17.84 -19.05 9.35
N LEU A 337 16.78 -18.29 9.00
CA LEU A 337 16.39 -17.05 9.66
C LEU A 337 15.25 -17.35 10.64
N SER A 338 15.52 -17.31 11.93
CA SER A 338 14.51 -17.54 12.96
C SER A 338 13.60 -16.33 13.09
N TRP A 339 12.27 -16.56 13.00
CA TRP A 339 11.25 -15.51 13.07
C TRP A 339 10.89 -15.21 14.52
N GLN A 340 11.12 -13.98 14.96
CA GLN A 340 10.97 -13.58 16.36
C GLN A 340 10.25 -12.23 16.48
N GLU A 341 9.61 -12.00 17.60
CA GLU A 341 9.07 -10.69 18.03
C GLU A 341 8.20 -9.98 16.98
N GLN A 342 7.34 -10.73 16.29
CA GLN A 342 6.38 -10.09 15.40
C GLN A 342 5.41 -9.22 16.20
N GLU A 343 5.19 -8.00 15.71
CA GLU A 343 4.26 -7.03 16.29
C GLU A 343 3.47 -6.35 15.19
N ASP A 344 2.14 -6.39 15.30
CA ASP A 344 1.21 -5.81 14.34
C ASP A 344 0.68 -4.47 14.90
N PHE A 345 0.75 -3.40 14.09
CA PHE A 345 0.31 -2.05 14.49
C PHE A 345 -0.45 -1.34 13.35
N GLY A 346 -1.36 -2.06 12.71
CA GLY A 346 -2.13 -1.57 11.57
C GLY A 346 -2.94 -0.28 11.85
N PHE A 347 -3.36 -0.04 13.10
CA PHE A 347 -4.06 1.20 13.45
C PHE A 347 -3.17 2.44 13.37
N ASP A 348 -1.88 2.32 13.69
CA ASP A 348 -0.92 3.42 13.52
C ASP A 348 -0.78 3.80 12.05
N TYR A 349 -0.85 2.81 11.14
CA TYR A 349 -0.86 3.12 9.71
C TYR A 349 -2.14 3.80 9.26
N ALA A 350 -3.29 3.38 9.78
CA ALA A 350 -4.54 4.07 9.50
C ALA A 350 -4.46 5.54 9.93
N GLU A 351 -3.91 5.84 11.10
CA GLU A 351 -3.72 7.21 11.58
C GLU A 351 -2.65 7.96 10.78
N THR A 352 -1.53 7.32 10.42
CA THR A 352 -0.53 7.87 9.50
C THR A 352 -1.17 8.33 8.19
N LEU A 353 -1.99 7.48 7.56
CA LEU A 353 -2.69 7.76 6.31
C LEU A 353 -3.72 8.88 6.45
N ARG A 354 -4.43 8.95 7.58
CA ARG A 354 -5.34 10.06 7.90
C ARG A 354 -4.58 11.38 7.96
N LEU A 355 -3.46 11.43 8.69
CA LEU A 355 -2.62 12.62 8.81
C LEU A 355 -2.01 13.03 7.47
N TRP A 356 -1.50 12.08 6.69
CA TRP A 356 -1.02 12.35 5.32
C TRP A 356 -2.12 12.94 4.44
N ARG A 357 -3.34 12.40 4.50
CA ARG A 357 -4.48 12.90 3.74
C ARG A 357 -4.85 14.33 4.15
N GLU A 358 -4.89 14.64 5.45
CA GLU A 358 -5.15 15.97 5.96
C GLU A 358 -4.09 16.99 5.51
N GLN A 359 -2.81 16.61 5.57
CA GLN A 359 -1.70 17.44 5.10
C GLN A 359 -1.74 17.62 3.58
N PHE A 360 -2.03 16.55 2.82
CA PHE A 360 -2.20 16.61 1.37
C PHE A 360 -3.37 17.52 0.96
N ASP A 361 -4.51 17.41 1.64
CA ASP A 361 -5.67 18.25 1.40
C ASP A 361 -5.39 19.72 1.73
N ALA A 362 -4.65 19.99 2.81
CA ALA A 362 -4.17 21.32 3.14
C ALA A 362 -3.22 21.86 2.07
N ALA A 363 -2.23 21.06 1.64
CA ALA A 363 -1.28 21.44 0.60
C ALA A 363 -2.00 21.75 -0.74
N THR A 364 -3.02 20.98 -1.09
CA THR A 364 -3.83 21.19 -2.29
C THR A 364 -4.61 22.52 -2.20
N ARG A 365 -5.30 22.79 -1.09
CA ARG A 365 -6.09 24.01 -0.89
C ARG A 365 -5.23 25.29 -0.86
N GLU A 366 -4.04 25.19 -0.29
CA GLU A 366 -3.09 26.29 -0.12
C GLU A 366 -2.19 26.51 -1.34
N GLY A 367 -2.31 25.66 -2.38
CA GLY A 367 -1.48 25.76 -3.58
C GLY A 367 0.00 25.43 -3.34
N ARG A 368 0.32 24.61 -2.32
CA ARG A 368 1.70 24.19 -1.99
C ARG A 368 2.22 23.02 -2.82
N LEU A 369 1.33 22.33 -3.53
CA LEU A 369 1.77 21.29 -4.46
C LEU A 369 2.53 21.93 -5.62
N PRO A 370 3.62 21.31 -6.10
CA PRO A 370 4.34 21.80 -7.27
C PRO A 370 3.46 21.81 -8.53
N ALA A 371 3.81 22.64 -9.48
CA ALA A 371 3.08 22.74 -10.75
C ALA A 371 3.06 21.39 -11.51
N GLY A 372 1.95 21.11 -12.18
CA GLY A 372 1.79 19.91 -13.04
C GLY A 372 0.85 18.84 -12.45
N PHE A 373 0.40 18.98 -11.21
CA PHE A 373 -0.61 18.08 -10.63
C PHE A 373 -2.01 18.71 -10.80
N ASP A 374 -2.83 18.10 -11.66
CA ASP A 374 -4.20 18.57 -11.89
C ASP A 374 -5.19 18.04 -10.84
N GLU A 375 -6.43 18.54 -10.90
CA GLU A 375 -7.50 18.12 -10.00
C GLU A 375 -7.76 16.60 -10.08
N ARG A 376 -7.65 16.01 -11.28
CA ARG A 376 -7.86 14.59 -11.49
C ARG A 376 -6.82 13.76 -10.74
N PHE A 377 -5.54 14.16 -10.79
CA PHE A 377 -4.47 13.54 -10.03
C PHE A 377 -4.68 13.71 -8.52
N CYS A 378 -5.02 14.90 -8.06
CA CYS A 378 -5.28 15.15 -6.63
C CYS A 378 -6.45 14.29 -6.12
N ARG A 379 -7.48 14.09 -6.92
CA ARG A 379 -8.59 13.18 -6.59
C ARG A 379 -8.14 11.73 -6.50
N LEU A 380 -7.31 11.24 -7.45
CA LEU A 380 -6.73 9.89 -7.40
C LEU A 380 -5.92 9.69 -6.13
N TRP A 381 -5.04 10.65 -5.80
CA TRP A 381 -4.16 10.54 -4.63
C TRP A 381 -4.93 10.54 -3.32
N ARG A 382 -5.94 11.41 -3.19
CA ARG A 382 -6.85 11.41 -2.04
C ARG A 382 -7.59 10.09 -1.91
N TYR A 383 -8.12 9.55 -2.99
CA TYR A 383 -8.80 8.24 -3.00
C TYR A 383 -7.86 7.12 -2.57
N TYR A 384 -6.61 7.14 -3.04
CA TYR A 384 -5.58 6.20 -2.63
C TYR A 384 -5.36 6.22 -1.12
N LEU A 385 -5.16 7.39 -0.52
CA LEU A 385 -4.97 7.53 0.93
C LEU A 385 -6.20 7.03 1.71
N GLN A 386 -7.41 7.38 1.27
CA GLN A 386 -8.66 6.93 1.88
C GLN A 386 -8.87 5.41 1.75
N TYR A 387 -8.54 4.84 0.61
CA TYR A 387 -8.66 3.40 0.35
C TYR A 387 -7.75 2.60 1.28
N CYS A 388 -6.50 3.01 1.40
CA CYS A 388 -5.54 2.38 2.31
C CYS A 388 -5.93 2.59 3.78
N GLU A 389 -6.31 3.80 4.18
CA GLU A 389 -6.80 4.10 5.54
C GLU A 389 -7.94 3.16 5.93
N GLY A 390 -8.96 3.01 5.07
CA GLY A 390 -10.07 2.10 5.30
C GLY A 390 -9.66 0.64 5.38
N GLY A 391 -8.69 0.21 4.54
CA GLY A 391 -8.14 -1.14 4.57
C GLY A 391 -7.51 -1.51 5.92
N PHE A 392 -6.71 -0.59 6.48
CA PHE A 392 -6.09 -0.76 7.81
C PHE A 392 -7.13 -0.68 8.94
N ARG A 393 -8.03 0.32 8.93
CA ARG A 393 -9.10 0.45 9.95
C ARG A 393 -9.98 -0.79 10.02
N GLY A 394 -10.33 -1.38 8.89
CA GLY A 394 -11.15 -2.58 8.81
C GLY A 394 -10.40 -3.88 9.04
N GLY A 395 -9.08 -3.85 9.29
CA GLY A 395 -8.26 -5.04 9.53
C GLY A 395 -8.18 -6.00 8.34
N GLY A 396 -8.40 -5.52 7.12
CA GLY A 396 -8.15 -6.29 5.90
C GLY A 396 -6.67 -6.41 5.58
N ILE A 397 -5.91 -5.42 6.00
CA ILE A 397 -4.45 -5.35 5.93
C ILE A 397 -3.88 -4.87 7.27
N THR A 398 -2.65 -5.23 7.58
CA THR A 398 -1.91 -4.75 8.74
C THR A 398 -0.47 -4.41 8.36
N VAL A 399 0.18 -3.55 9.15
CA VAL A 399 1.64 -3.38 9.11
C VAL A 399 2.24 -4.10 10.30
N SER A 400 3.35 -4.78 10.06
CA SER A 400 4.03 -5.58 11.06
C SER A 400 5.53 -5.27 11.07
N GLN A 401 6.13 -5.32 12.25
CA GLN A 401 7.59 -5.44 12.41
C GLN A 401 7.95 -6.83 12.91
N VAL A 402 9.03 -7.39 12.40
CA VAL A 402 9.58 -8.68 12.79
C VAL A 402 11.08 -8.62 12.90
N THR A 403 11.63 -9.38 13.84
CA THR A 403 13.07 -9.64 13.94
C THR A 403 13.39 -11.03 13.37
N LEU A 404 14.32 -11.08 12.43
CA LEU A 404 14.86 -12.32 11.88
C LEU A 404 16.28 -12.50 12.39
N VAL A 405 16.59 -13.67 12.97
CA VAL A 405 17.93 -13.95 13.52
C VAL A 405 18.56 -15.07 12.71
N LYS A 406 19.73 -14.81 12.14
CA LYS A 406 20.49 -15.83 11.41
C LYS A 406 21.11 -16.82 12.38
N GLY A 407 20.93 -18.11 12.14
CA GLY A 407 21.58 -19.17 12.89
C GLY A 407 23.11 -19.02 12.88
N GLY A 408 23.75 -19.51 13.96
CA GLY A 408 25.19 -19.49 14.12
C GLY A 408 25.89 -20.57 13.28
#